data_77844f1b3bf7ff3052d22d24aa8059af
#
_entry.id   77844f1b3bf7ff3052d22d24aa8059af
#
_cell.length_a   1.000
_cell.length_b   1.000
_cell.length_c   1.000
_cell.angle_alpha   90.00
_cell.angle_beta   90.00
_cell.angle_gamma   90.00
#
_symmetry.space_group_name_H-M   'P 1'
#
loop_
_entity.id
_entity.type
_entity.pdbx_description
1 polymer ?
#
loop_
_entity_poly.entity_id
_entity_poly.type
_entity_poly.pdbx_seq_one_letter_code
_entity_poly.pdbx_strand_id
1 'polypeptide(L)'
;LLVVTLCHVGSGFVTLSPPSRLLQKLPACFNQQKQHHSKRLNVVSKTNQQKSGSACALEDIEKIYAISDLHMDKIQNLQWLSSQQNTNDGTANTHNIPGPNDALIVAGDISHELSVLHKTLSTIVEKFQCKVFFVFGNHEAWVGGSEMDALGIKTSLEKIERVKGVCNELGVYTDYQLVGENQQCPVWIVPIEGWYDGSLTIPDTNDLCSNFNKWPWVDFFRCVWPEEHQPQIEHNGRIPVGLNERMLEWNTCAIDNLRADYRNRMFPKPDANEDNEAPSSPLRSLITFSHFLPNQQCLPDWKDVNCETFLKDEWFDHGAADTSAKFAKVAGSKNMDEQIRSIIPSSSSSSTLSEKNDVRHIHVFGHSHRPKDFTYKGVRYIHNPLGYSRERDMHMVSQDVNFQLIWDTTRAEGEVAGESVIRYWEEQGGGVEALQKRMILRRKKRGAVVRQLVEDTRKKVKK
;
A
#
# COMPACT_ATOMS: atom_id res chain seq x y z
N LEU A 1 -12.24 -8.84 -14.51
CA LEU A 1 -11.29 -9.94 -14.65
C LEU A 1 -9.92 -9.42 -14.27
N LEU A 2 -9.52 -9.65 -13.03
CA LEU A 2 -8.11 -9.59 -12.66
C LEU A 2 -7.36 -10.51 -13.63
N VAL A 3 -6.62 -9.91 -14.56
CA VAL A 3 -5.84 -10.70 -15.50
C VAL A 3 -4.60 -11.13 -14.75
N VAL A 4 -4.65 -12.34 -14.20
CA VAL A 4 -3.47 -13.07 -13.76
C VAL A 4 -2.45 -13.01 -14.89
N THR A 5 -1.34 -12.38 -14.65
CA THR A 5 -0.19 -12.38 -15.55
C THR A 5 0.42 -13.77 -15.48
N LEU A 6 0.06 -14.66 -16.38
CA LEU A 6 0.82 -15.88 -16.64
C LEU A 6 2.18 -15.45 -17.21
N CYS A 7 3.18 -15.37 -16.35
CA CYS A 7 4.57 -15.40 -16.78
C CYS A 7 4.81 -16.78 -17.36
N HIS A 8 5.14 -16.87 -18.66
CA HIS A 8 5.66 -18.08 -19.26
C HIS A 8 7.03 -18.39 -18.63
N VAL A 9 7.05 -19.42 -17.80
CA VAL A 9 8.29 -20.12 -17.47
C VAL A 9 8.31 -21.35 -18.34
N GLY A 10 9.40 -21.48 -19.09
CA GLY A 10 9.62 -22.59 -20.01
C GLY A 10 9.62 -23.95 -19.32
N SER A 11 9.05 -24.90 -20.03
CA SER A 11 8.85 -26.29 -19.71
C SER A 11 10.13 -27.05 -19.35
N GLY A 12 10.07 -27.77 -18.24
CA GLY A 12 10.95 -28.86 -17.91
C GLY A 12 10.25 -29.78 -16.92
N PHE A 13 9.46 -30.74 -17.43
CA PHE A 13 8.92 -31.84 -16.61
C PHE A 13 10.05 -32.82 -16.31
N VAL A 14 10.42 -32.94 -15.04
CA VAL A 14 11.13 -34.11 -14.52
C VAL A 14 10.26 -34.73 -13.44
N THR A 15 9.73 -35.90 -13.75
CA THR A 15 9.04 -36.76 -12.79
C THR A 15 10.06 -37.40 -11.85
N LEU A 16 9.95 -37.16 -10.55
CA LEU A 16 10.64 -37.94 -9.53
C LEU A 16 9.62 -38.49 -8.54
N SER A 17 9.67 -39.82 -8.43
CA SER A 17 8.91 -40.63 -7.48
C SER A 17 9.40 -40.44 -6.04
N PRO A 18 8.58 -40.70 -5.00
CA PRO A 18 8.95 -40.47 -3.62
C PRO A 18 9.75 -41.62 -3.02
N PRO A 19 10.71 -41.38 -2.14
CA PRO A 19 11.26 -42.45 -1.30
C PRO A 19 10.55 -42.54 0.05
N SER A 20 10.39 -43.77 0.45
CA SER A 20 9.77 -44.34 1.65
C SER A 20 10.50 -43.98 2.97
N ARG A 21 9.68 -43.90 4.00
CA ARG A 21 9.88 -43.98 5.46
C ARG A 21 11.21 -44.55 5.96
N LEU A 22 11.78 -43.84 6.93
CA LEU A 22 12.47 -44.46 8.08
C LEU A 22 12.21 -43.62 9.34
N LEU A 23 11.48 -44.24 10.26
CA LEU A 23 11.31 -43.85 11.65
C LEU A 23 12.62 -44.06 12.41
N GLN A 24 13.14 -43.08 13.13
CA GLN A 24 13.95 -43.33 14.31
C GLN A 24 13.70 -42.28 15.39
N LYS A 25 13.72 -42.79 16.61
CA LYS A 25 13.21 -42.30 17.89
C LYS A 25 14.06 -41.18 18.53
N LEU A 26 13.34 -40.37 19.31
CA LEU A 26 13.76 -39.34 20.25
C LEU A 26 14.88 -39.76 21.25
N PRO A 27 15.53 -38.80 21.90
CA PRO A 27 15.09 -38.51 23.27
C PRO A 27 14.92 -37.01 23.61
N ALA A 28 14.05 -36.81 24.57
CA ALA A 28 13.71 -35.55 25.20
C ALA A 28 14.88 -34.93 25.97
N CYS A 29 15.06 -33.61 25.86
CA CYS A 29 15.65 -32.79 26.89
C CYS A 29 14.85 -31.50 27.08
N PHE A 30 14.39 -31.38 28.29
CA PHE A 30 13.55 -30.35 28.86
C PHE A 30 14.34 -29.09 29.22
N ASN A 31 13.70 -27.93 29.12
CA ASN A 31 13.96 -26.69 29.85
C ASN A 31 15.36 -26.04 29.75
N GLN A 32 15.44 -25.04 28.88
CA GLN A 32 16.14 -23.76 29.17
C GLN A 32 16.00 -22.80 28.00
N GLN A 33 14.86 -22.12 27.85
CA GLN A 33 14.73 -20.93 26.99
C GLN A 33 13.59 -20.01 27.47
N LYS A 34 13.78 -19.45 28.65
CA LYS A 34 13.02 -18.30 29.11
C LYS A 34 13.97 -17.24 29.66
N GLN A 35 14.90 -16.73 28.85
CA GLN A 35 15.71 -15.56 29.24
C GLN A 35 16.52 -14.95 28.07
N HIS A 36 15.97 -14.90 26.84
CA HIS A 36 16.64 -14.20 25.74
C HIS A 36 15.72 -13.28 24.90
N HIS A 37 14.59 -12.83 25.42
CA HIS A 37 13.68 -11.92 24.69
C HIS A 37 13.66 -10.48 25.21
N SER A 38 14.64 -10.09 26.05
CA SER A 38 14.68 -8.73 26.63
C SER A 38 15.90 -7.90 26.22
N LYS A 39 16.51 -8.16 25.05
CA LYS A 39 17.68 -7.36 24.60
C LYS A 39 17.61 -6.95 23.12
N ARG A 40 16.46 -6.64 22.59
CA ARG A 40 16.33 -6.15 21.20
C ARG A 40 15.47 -4.90 21.00
N LEU A 41 15.36 -4.06 21.99
CA LEU A 41 14.66 -2.77 21.84
C LEU A 41 15.44 -1.66 22.56
N ASN A 42 16.68 -1.42 22.14
CA ASN A 42 17.39 -0.18 22.39
C ASN A 42 18.39 0.06 21.26
N VAL A 43 17.88 0.20 20.03
CA VAL A 43 18.57 0.97 18.99
C VAL A 43 17.84 2.29 18.90
N VAL A 44 18.01 3.09 19.95
CA VAL A 44 17.77 4.52 19.94
C VAL A 44 18.67 5.12 18.86
N SER A 45 18.06 5.77 17.92
CA SER A 45 18.58 6.84 17.07
C SER A 45 20.04 7.23 17.35
N LYS A 46 20.98 6.64 16.66
CA LYS A 46 22.23 7.30 16.39
C LYS A 46 21.96 8.18 15.16
N THR A 47 21.78 9.46 15.42
CA THR A 47 21.84 10.54 14.44
C THR A 47 22.96 10.28 13.45
N ASN A 48 22.60 9.89 12.22
CA ASN A 48 23.50 9.92 11.09
C ASN A 48 23.83 11.40 10.82
N GLN A 49 25.02 11.83 11.23
CA GLN A 49 25.63 13.03 10.66
C GLN A 49 25.95 12.72 9.20
N GLN A 50 25.00 12.98 8.32
CA GLN A 50 25.21 13.01 6.88
C GLN A 50 26.03 14.26 6.54
N LYS A 51 27.08 14.04 5.73
CA LYS A 51 27.90 15.08 5.14
C LYS A 51 27.07 16.02 4.27
N SER A 52 27.22 17.29 4.52
CA SER A 52 26.77 18.51 3.86
C SER A 52 26.41 18.44 2.38
N GLY A 53 25.16 18.28 2.08
CA GLY A 53 24.34 19.01 1.15
C GLY A 53 23.11 19.37 1.95
N SER A 54 22.66 20.60 1.91
CA SER A 54 21.55 21.09 2.74
C SER A 54 20.28 20.28 2.48
N ALA A 55 20.14 19.14 3.15
CA ALA A 55 18.90 18.37 3.15
C ALA A 55 17.91 19.12 4.04
N CYS A 56 16.75 19.49 3.50
CA CYS A 56 15.65 20.09 4.22
C CYS A 56 15.33 19.24 5.47
N ALA A 57 15.17 19.90 6.63
CA ALA A 57 14.71 19.25 7.84
C ALA A 57 13.23 18.86 7.69
N LEU A 58 12.74 17.89 8.47
CA LEU A 58 11.31 17.51 8.44
C LEU A 58 10.42 18.67 8.90
N GLU A 59 10.95 19.52 9.75
CA GLU A 59 10.28 20.71 10.30
C GLU A 59 9.91 21.74 9.23
N ASP A 60 10.66 21.77 8.11
CA ASP A 60 10.51 22.75 7.02
C ASP A 60 9.76 22.18 5.80
N ILE A 61 9.17 20.98 5.89
CA ILE A 61 8.37 20.40 4.82
C ILE A 61 7.16 21.26 4.51
N GLU A 62 7.00 21.63 3.22
CA GLU A 62 5.93 22.49 2.74
C GLU A 62 4.73 21.71 2.20
N LYS A 63 4.98 20.68 1.38
CA LYS A 63 3.92 19.95 0.69
C LYS A 63 4.09 18.45 0.84
N ILE A 64 2.98 17.74 0.86
CA ILE A 64 2.95 16.29 0.95
C ILE A 64 2.15 15.73 -0.22
N TYR A 65 2.82 14.85 -0.97
CA TYR A 65 2.28 14.16 -2.13
C TYR A 65 2.07 12.68 -1.83
N ALA A 66 1.15 12.05 -2.58
CA ALA A 66 0.87 10.62 -2.46
C ALA A 66 0.81 9.93 -3.81
N ILE A 67 1.30 8.68 -3.84
CA ILE A 67 1.17 7.74 -4.95
C ILE A 67 1.23 6.31 -4.41
N SER A 68 0.69 5.34 -5.17
CA SER A 68 0.78 3.91 -4.85
C SER A 68 0.97 3.06 -6.10
N ASP A 69 1.19 1.77 -5.92
CA ASP A 69 1.16 0.76 -6.98
C ASP A 69 2.07 1.11 -8.18
N LEU A 70 3.33 1.41 -7.87
CA LEU A 70 4.29 1.90 -8.86
C LEU A 70 4.70 0.82 -9.88
N HIS A 71 4.77 -0.45 -9.48
CA HIS A 71 5.12 -1.60 -10.33
C HIS A 71 6.29 -1.34 -11.27
N MET A 72 7.44 -0.95 -10.72
CA MET A 72 8.63 -0.55 -11.48
C MET A 72 9.36 -1.71 -12.15
N ASP A 73 8.93 -2.94 -11.94
CA ASP A 73 9.28 -4.10 -12.76
C ASP A 73 8.68 -4.03 -14.19
N LYS A 74 7.86 -3.03 -14.51
CA LYS A 74 7.30 -2.76 -15.83
C LYS A 74 8.02 -1.60 -16.50
N ILE A 75 8.54 -1.84 -17.71
CA ILE A 75 9.33 -0.87 -18.45
C ILE A 75 8.60 0.47 -18.67
N GLN A 76 7.28 0.44 -18.88
CA GLN A 76 6.48 1.65 -19.08
C GLN A 76 6.42 2.51 -17.81
N ASN A 77 6.43 1.89 -16.63
CA ASN A 77 6.41 2.59 -15.36
C ASN A 77 7.80 3.16 -15.04
N LEU A 78 8.88 2.45 -15.38
CA LEU A 78 10.24 3.02 -15.34
C LEU A 78 10.38 4.23 -16.27
N GLN A 79 9.81 4.16 -17.48
CA GLN A 79 9.79 5.28 -18.42
C GLN A 79 9.00 6.47 -17.84
N TRP A 80 7.85 6.21 -17.22
CA TRP A 80 7.07 7.23 -16.53
C TRP A 80 7.91 7.93 -15.44
N LEU A 81 8.56 7.18 -14.54
CA LEU A 81 9.41 7.77 -13.50
C LEU A 81 10.57 8.59 -14.10
N SER A 82 11.17 8.09 -15.19
CA SER A 82 12.25 8.78 -15.88
C SER A 82 11.80 10.10 -16.51
N SER A 83 10.56 10.16 -17.02
CA SER A 83 10.00 11.35 -17.68
C SER A 83 9.57 12.45 -16.70
N GLN A 84 9.39 12.12 -15.40
CA GLN A 84 9.08 13.15 -14.40
C GLN A 84 10.26 14.12 -14.28
N GLN A 85 10.07 15.38 -14.60
CA GLN A 85 11.11 16.41 -14.53
C GLN A 85 10.65 17.60 -13.70
N ASN A 86 11.50 18.05 -12.80
CA ASN A 86 11.37 19.38 -12.22
C ASN A 86 11.78 20.39 -13.30
N THR A 87 10.84 20.83 -14.12
CA THR A 87 11.11 21.90 -15.08
C THR A 87 10.92 23.23 -14.38
N ASN A 88 12.02 23.91 -14.08
CA ASN A 88 12.02 25.30 -13.57
C ASN A 88 11.64 26.31 -14.69
N ASP A 89 11.08 25.88 -15.82
CA ASP A 89 10.84 26.70 -17.00
C ASP A 89 9.47 27.40 -17.04
N GLY A 90 8.69 27.30 -15.97
CA GLY A 90 7.39 28.02 -15.85
C GLY A 90 6.30 27.52 -16.79
N THR A 91 6.47 26.40 -17.48
CA THR A 91 5.42 25.79 -18.30
C THR A 91 4.42 25.03 -17.44
N ALA A 92 3.15 25.07 -17.80
CA ALA A 92 1.96 24.85 -16.94
C ALA A 92 1.77 23.48 -16.27
N ASN A 93 2.71 22.53 -16.35
CA ASN A 93 2.55 21.18 -15.77
C ASN A 93 3.49 20.87 -14.58
N THR A 94 4.19 21.84 -14.03
CA THR A 94 5.21 21.63 -12.97
C THR A 94 4.64 21.52 -11.55
N HIS A 95 3.35 21.74 -11.36
CA HIS A 95 2.76 21.91 -10.00
C HIS A 95 2.60 20.64 -9.18
N ASN A 96 2.81 19.45 -9.77
CA ASN A 96 2.54 18.16 -9.10
C ASN A 96 3.78 17.25 -9.01
N ILE A 97 4.99 17.79 -8.99
CA ILE A 97 6.21 17.03 -8.79
C ILE A 97 6.84 17.44 -7.47
N PRO A 98 7.09 16.47 -6.53
CA PRO A 98 7.75 16.77 -5.27
C PRO A 98 9.14 17.39 -5.47
N GLY A 99 9.49 18.34 -4.62
CA GLY A 99 10.79 19.02 -4.60
C GLY A 99 11.52 18.84 -3.25
N PRO A 100 12.67 19.53 -3.05
CA PRO A 100 13.49 19.33 -1.86
C PRO A 100 12.80 19.63 -0.53
N ASN A 101 11.85 20.56 -0.53
CA ASN A 101 11.07 20.93 0.66
C ASN A 101 9.74 20.15 0.76
N ASP A 102 9.61 19.05 0.07
CA ASP A 102 8.38 18.27 0.04
C ASP A 102 8.57 16.87 0.62
N ALA A 103 7.46 16.25 0.94
CA ALA A 103 7.38 14.83 1.27
C ALA A 103 6.57 14.06 0.22
N LEU A 104 6.96 12.81 -0.02
CA LEU A 104 6.26 11.88 -0.89
C LEU A 104 5.91 10.61 -0.14
N ILE A 105 4.63 10.28 -0.08
CA ILE A 105 4.12 9.02 0.43
C ILE A 105 3.98 8.05 -0.74
N VAL A 106 4.65 6.89 -0.63
CA VAL A 106 4.54 5.76 -1.55
C VAL A 106 3.85 4.60 -0.84
N ALA A 107 2.59 4.39 -1.14
CA ALA A 107 1.74 3.40 -0.46
C ALA A 107 1.84 2.00 -1.10
N GLY A 108 3.04 1.43 -1.14
CA GLY A 108 3.33 0.05 -1.50
C GLY A 108 3.39 -0.26 -3.00
N ASP A 109 3.73 -1.52 -3.27
CA ASP A 109 3.82 -2.14 -4.60
C ASP A 109 4.76 -1.42 -5.56
N ILE A 110 6.00 -1.20 -5.12
CA ILE A 110 7.08 -0.72 -6.00
C ILE A 110 7.58 -1.86 -6.88
N SER A 111 7.99 -2.99 -6.28
CA SER A 111 8.46 -4.17 -7.00
C SER A 111 8.64 -5.39 -6.11
N HIS A 112 8.44 -6.57 -6.70
CA HIS A 112 8.80 -7.82 -6.02
C HIS A 112 10.31 -8.14 -6.08
N GLU A 113 11.10 -7.42 -6.85
CA GLU A 113 12.56 -7.55 -6.93
C GLU A 113 13.22 -6.47 -6.05
N LEU A 114 14.04 -6.89 -5.06
CA LEU A 114 14.71 -5.98 -4.13
C LEU A 114 15.66 -5.01 -4.84
N SER A 115 16.34 -5.48 -5.88
CA SER A 115 17.23 -4.65 -6.71
C SER A 115 16.47 -3.54 -7.46
N VAL A 116 15.27 -3.84 -7.96
CA VAL A 116 14.39 -2.85 -8.60
C VAL A 116 13.81 -1.89 -7.57
N LEU A 117 13.38 -2.38 -6.41
CA LEU A 117 12.89 -1.56 -5.30
C LEU A 117 13.98 -0.58 -4.84
N HIS A 118 15.18 -1.06 -4.55
CA HIS A 118 16.33 -0.23 -4.15
C HIS A 118 16.61 0.86 -5.20
N LYS A 119 16.74 0.46 -6.46
CA LYS A 119 16.99 1.39 -7.57
C LYS A 119 15.89 2.44 -7.69
N THR A 120 14.63 2.05 -7.53
CA THR A 120 13.49 2.97 -7.63
C THR A 120 13.51 3.99 -6.51
N LEU A 121 13.64 3.54 -5.24
CA LEU A 121 13.69 4.44 -4.09
C LEU A 121 14.91 5.38 -4.16
N SER A 122 16.10 4.86 -4.52
CA SER A 122 17.30 5.69 -4.75
C SER A 122 17.03 6.74 -5.82
N THR A 123 16.43 6.34 -6.96
CA THR A 123 16.08 7.29 -8.04
C THR A 123 15.12 8.38 -7.58
N ILE A 124 14.09 8.02 -6.77
CA ILE A 124 13.13 8.99 -6.25
C ILE A 124 13.83 9.98 -5.31
N VAL A 125 14.60 9.46 -4.34
CA VAL A 125 15.34 10.29 -3.37
C VAL A 125 16.34 11.22 -4.07
N GLU A 126 17.15 10.72 -5.01
CA GLU A 126 18.15 11.49 -5.71
C GLU A 126 17.55 12.52 -6.68
N LYS A 127 16.49 12.12 -7.40
CA LYS A 127 15.89 12.95 -8.45
C LYS A 127 15.06 14.09 -7.90
N PHE A 128 14.22 13.80 -6.90
CA PHE A 128 13.31 14.79 -6.32
C PHE A 128 13.87 15.49 -5.10
N GLN A 129 14.88 14.89 -4.45
CA GLN A 129 15.49 15.36 -3.20
C GLN A 129 14.48 15.55 -2.06
N CYS A 130 13.27 15.01 -2.22
CA CYS A 130 12.18 15.08 -1.24
C CYS A 130 12.36 14.02 -0.15
N LYS A 131 11.63 14.17 0.96
CA LYS A 131 11.52 13.14 2.00
C LYS A 131 10.54 12.06 1.54
N VAL A 132 10.95 10.80 1.58
CA VAL A 132 10.12 9.68 1.10
C VAL A 132 9.63 8.87 2.29
N PHE A 133 8.34 8.61 2.33
CA PHE A 133 7.66 7.72 3.27
C PHE A 133 7.16 6.50 2.52
N PHE A 134 7.39 5.32 3.08
CA PHE A 134 7.06 4.07 2.40
C PHE A 134 6.44 3.05 3.35
N VAL A 135 5.45 2.32 2.86
CA VAL A 135 4.92 1.08 3.44
C VAL A 135 4.95 0.00 2.37
N PHE A 136 5.24 -1.24 2.75
CA PHE A 136 5.28 -2.35 1.79
C PHE A 136 3.87 -2.77 1.35
N GLY A 137 3.78 -3.28 0.11
CA GLY A 137 2.59 -3.95 -0.42
C GLY A 137 2.79 -5.46 -0.53
N ASN A 138 1.84 -6.13 -1.20
CA ASN A 138 1.96 -7.58 -1.39
C ASN A 138 3.10 -7.97 -2.33
N HIS A 139 3.46 -7.14 -3.30
CA HIS A 139 4.59 -7.42 -4.19
C HIS A 139 5.92 -7.47 -3.43
N GLU A 140 6.12 -6.63 -2.44
CA GLU A 140 7.30 -6.65 -1.59
C GLU A 140 7.41 -7.93 -0.74
N ALA A 141 6.29 -8.63 -0.52
CA ALA A 141 6.27 -9.89 0.22
C ALA A 141 6.48 -11.14 -0.65
N TRP A 142 6.46 -11.03 -1.99
CA TRP A 142 6.62 -12.19 -2.86
C TRP A 142 8.05 -12.75 -2.82
N VAL A 143 8.17 -14.04 -2.51
CA VAL A 143 9.42 -14.79 -2.44
C VAL A 143 9.59 -15.65 -3.69
N GLY A 144 10.83 -15.90 -4.06
CA GLY A 144 11.20 -16.76 -5.19
C GLY A 144 11.98 -16.03 -6.27
N GLY A 145 12.66 -16.82 -7.09
CA GLY A 145 13.59 -16.35 -8.09
C GLY A 145 15.04 -16.29 -7.59
N SER A 146 15.97 -16.19 -8.54
CA SER A 146 17.41 -16.28 -8.28
C SER A 146 17.94 -15.22 -7.29
N GLU A 147 17.30 -14.05 -7.22
CA GLU A 147 17.70 -12.99 -6.27
C GLU A 147 17.43 -13.43 -4.83
N MET A 148 16.26 -14.01 -4.54
CA MET A 148 15.91 -14.49 -3.21
C MET A 148 16.79 -15.64 -2.77
N ASP A 149 17.08 -16.56 -3.70
CA ASP A 149 18.00 -17.69 -3.46
C ASP A 149 19.42 -17.19 -3.13
N ALA A 150 19.92 -16.22 -3.88
CA ALA A 150 21.24 -15.63 -3.66
C ALA A 150 21.35 -14.88 -2.33
N LEU A 151 20.27 -14.27 -1.85
CA LEU A 151 20.21 -13.55 -0.58
C LEU A 151 19.85 -14.45 0.62
N GLY A 152 19.52 -15.72 0.37
CA GLY A 152 19.11 -16.68 1.40
C GLY A 152 17.75 -16.38 2.03
N ILE A 153 16.90 -15.59 1.37
CA ILE A 153 15.57 -15.23 1.84
C ILE A 153 14.60 -16.38 1.57
N LYS A 154 13.95 -16.88 2.61
CA LYS A 154 13.07 -18.04 2.54
C LYS A 154 11.62 -17.72 2.78
N THR A 155 11.33 -16.69 3.57
CA THR A 155 9.98 -16.31 3.96
C THR A 155 9.65 -14.87 3.55
N SER A 156 8.35 -14.59 3.43
CA SER A 156 7.85 -13.26 3.14
C SER A 156 8.17 -12.27 4.26
N LEU A 157 8.19 -12.71 5.53
CA LEU A 157 8.58 -11.85 6.65
C LEU A 157 10.06 -11.46 6.59
N GLU A 158 10.95 -12.43 6.29
CA GLU A 158 12.39 -12.12 6.09
C GLU A 158 12.58 -11.10 4.95
N LYS A 159 11.79 -11.22 3.89
CA LYS A 159 11.85 -10.28 2.78
C LYS A 159 11.37 -8.88 3.17
N ILE A 160 10.26 -8.77 3.89
CA ILE A 160 9.75 -7.49 4.41
C ILE A 160 10.81 -6.81 5.29
N GLU A 161 11.48 -7.55 6.19
CA GLU A 161 12.58 -7.02 6.99
C GLU A 161 13.74 -6.51 6.11
N ARG A 162 14.03 -7.22 5.01
CA ARG A 162 15.05 -6.77 4.05
C ARG A 162 14.64 -5.49 3.32
N VAL A 163 13.38 -5.36 2.96
CA VAL A 163 12.81 -4.12 2.38
C VAL A 163 12.96 -2.95 3.34
N LYS A 164 12.63 -3.13 4.63
CA LYS A 164 12.87 -2.11 5.67
C LYS A 164 14.34 -1.73 5.80
N GLY A 165 15.23 -2.72 5.67
CA GLY A 165 16.68 -2.48 5.63
C GLY A 165 17.10 -1.57 4.48
N VAL A 166 16.57 -1.80 3.28
CA VAL A 166 16.80 -0.94 2.10
C VAL A 166 16.26 0.48 2.34
N CYS A 167 15.07 0.61 2.90
CA CYS A 167 14.50 1.92 3.24
C CYS A 167 15.40 2.69 4.20
N ASN A 168 15.88 2.04 5.27
CA ASN A 168 16.78 2.65 6.24
C ASN A 168 18.12 3.07 5.61
N GLU A 169 18.70 2.24 4.73
CA GLU A 169 19.93 2.55 4.00
C GLU A 169 19.79 3.82 3.14
N LEU A 170 18.62 4.01 2.51
CA LEU A 170 18.34 5.14 1.61
C LEU A 170 17.75 6.37 2.32
N GLY A 171 17.54 6.31 3.64
CA GLY A 171 16.89 7.38 4.40
C GLY A 171 15.40 7.55 4.08
N VAL A 172 14.74 6.47 3.67
CA VAL A 172 13.30 6.40 3.45
C VAL A 172 12.60 6.07 4.78
N TYR A 173 11.59 6.83 5.13
CA TYR A 173 10.89 6.70 6.40
C TYR A 173 9.85 5.58 6.36
N THR A 174 9.95 4.66 7.32
CA THR A 174 9.00 3.57 7.54
C THR A 174 8.39 3.60 8.94
N ASP A 175 8.55 4.73 9.65
CA ASP A 175 8.02 4.99 10.98
C ASP A 175 7.33 6.37 10.99
N TYR A 176 6.53 6.65 12.03
CA TYR A 176 5.80 7.91 12.12
C TYR A 176 6.74 9.12 12.27
N GLN A 177 6.35 10.23 11.68
CA GLN A 177 7.08 11.50 11.76
C GLN A 177 6.11 12.68 11.85
N LEU A 178 6.50 13.72 12.59
CA LEU A 178 5.88 15.03 12.49
C LEU A 178 6.61 15.83 11.40
N VAL A 179 5.88 16.40 10.47
CA VAL A 179 6.43 17.23 9.40
C VAL A 179 5.82 18.62 9.37
N GLY A 180 6.58 19.61 8.91
CA GLY A 180 6.14 20.98 8.80
C GLY A 180 5.99 21.69 10.15
N GLU A 181 6.76 21.31 11.17
CA GLU A 181 6.64 21.89 12.52
C GLU A 181 6.88 23.41 12.54
N ASN A 182 7.74 23.91 11.64
CA ASN A 182 7.97 25.36 11.45
C ASN A 182 6.92 26.04 10.55
N GLN A 183 5.96 25.27 10.03
CA GLN A 183 4.93 25.76 9.11
C GLN A 183 3.59 26.05 9.83
N GLN A 184 2.62 26.58 9.09
CA GLN A 184 1.32 26.97 9.66
C GLN A 184 0.45 25.78 10.08
N CYS A 185 0.56 24.65 9.38
CA CYS A 185 -0.27 23.47 9.62
C CYS A 185 0.56 22.18 9.61
N PRO A 186 1.35 21.91 10.67
CA PRO A 186 2.09 20.68 10.79
C PRO A 186 1.18 19.45 10.84
N VAL A 187 1.71 18.30 10.42
CA VAL A 187 0.93 17.07 10.35
C VAL A 187 1.78 15.85 10.68
N TRP A 188 1.17 14.89 11.38
CA TRP A 188 1.75 13.56 11.59
C TRP A 188 1.56 12.69 10.36
N ILE A 189 2.64 12.09 9.86
CA ILE A 189 2.60 11.05 8.82
C ILE A 189 2.88 9.70 9.48
N VAL A 190 1.98 8.73 9.31
CA VAL A 190 1.99 7.44 10.04
C VAL A 190 1.79 6.27 9.09
N PRO A 191 2.81 5.45 8.83
CA PRO A 191 2.65 4.19 8.11
C PRO A 191 1.87 3.18 8.96
N ILE A 192 0.99 2.42 8.32
CA ILE A 192 0.20 1.35 8.91
C ILE A 192 0.50 0.07 8.13
N GLU A 193 1.22 -0.83 8.73
CA GLU A 193 1.47 -2.16 8.20
C GLU A 193 0.24 -3.02 8.41
N GLY A 194 -0.12 -3.82 7.43
CA GLY A 194 -1.26 -4.72 7.51
C GLY A 194 -1.28 -5.71 6.36
N TRP A 195 -2.20 -6.64 6.43
CA TRP A 195 -2.47 -7.64 5.40
C TRP A 195 -3.96 -7.88 5.26
N TYR A 196 -4.38 -8.55 4.21
CA TYR A 196 -5.77 -8.98 4.12
C TYR A 196 -6.02 -10.22 4.99
N ASP A 197 -7.20 -10.26 5.62
CA ASP A 197 -7.63 -11.31 6.55
C ASP A 197 -8.96 -11.98 6.15
N GLY A 198 -9.53 -11.58 5.01
CA GLY A 198 -10.82 -12.07 4.53
C GLY A 198 -12.02 -11.37 5.16
N SER A 199 -11.82 -10.40 6.04
CA SER A 199 -12.90 -9.67 6.72
C SER A 199 -13.63 -8.68 5.83
N LEU A 200 -12.96 -8.15 4.79
CA LEU A 200 -13.64 -7.33 3.79
C LEU A 200 -14.49 -8.23 2.89
N THR A 201 -15.77 -7.94 2.82
CA THR A 201 -16.74 -8.70 2.04
C THR A 201 -17.74 -7.76 1.37
N ILE A 202 -18.23 -8.17 0.21
CA ILE A 202 -19.40 -7.53 -0.38
C ILE A 202 -20.64 -8.24 0.20
N PRO A 203 -21.64 -7.50 0.72
CA PRO A 203 -22.83 -8.10 1.31
C PRO A 203 -23.53 -9.09 0.37
N ASP A 204 -24.07 -10.19 0.92
CA ASP A 204 -24.82 -11.23 0.21
C ASP A 204 -24.11 -11.87 -0.99
N THR A 205 -22.78 -11.98 -0.97
CA THR A 205 -21.98 -12.58 -2.03
C THR A 205 -21.19 -13.82 -1.60
N ASN A 206 -21.50 -14.40 -0.43
CA ASN A 206 -20.77 -15.56 0.10
C ASN A 206 -20.85 -16.78 -0.82
N ASP A 207 -21.98 -16.99 -1.49
CA ASP A 207 -22.19 -18.05 -2.48
C ASP A 207 -21.25 -17.91 -3.69
N LEU A 208 -20.86 -16.69 -4.05
CA LEU A 208 -19.95 -16.41 -5.16
C LEU A 208 -18.48 -16.76 -4.84
N CYS A 209 -18.18 -17.01 -3.56
CA CYS A 209 -16.84 -17.37 -3.09
C CYS A 209 -16.59 -18.89 -3.02
N SER A 210 -17.51 -19.73 -3.51
CA SER A 210 -17.43 -21.20 -3.41
C SER A 210 -16.13 -21.83 -3.91
N ASN A 211 -15.44 -21.20 -4.87
CA ASN A 211 -14.17 -21.66 -5.42
C ASN A 211 -12.99 -20.75 -5.03
N PHE A 212 -13.08 -20.00 -3.94
CA PHE A 212 -12.04 -19.06 -3.51
C PHE A 212 -10.66 -19.74 -3.36
N ASN A 213 -10.61 -20.95 -2.78
CA ASN A 213 -9.37 -21.71 -2.60
C ASN A 213 -8.68 -22.12 -3.91
N LYS A 214 -9.41 -22.14 -5.02
CA LYS A 214 -8.90 -22.46 -6.36
C LYS A 214 -8.65 -21.20 -7.20
N TRP A 215 -8.98 -20.04 -6.67
CA TRP A 215 -8.78 -18.79 -7.37
C TRP A 215 -7.27 -18.50 -7.53
N PRO A 216 -6.80 -18.21 -8.77
CA PRO A 216 -5.38 -18.04 -9.04
C PRO A 216 -4.87 -16.66 -8.61
N TRP A 217 -5.06 -16.31 -7.32
CA TRP A 217 -4.51 -15.12 -6.71
C TRP A 217 -3.00 -15.29 -6.51
N VAL A 218 -2.21 -14.32 -6.99
CA VAL A 218 -0.76 -14.48 -7.12
C VAL A 218 -0.08 -14.65 -5.77
N ASP A 219 -0.53 -13.94 -4.73
CA ASP A 219 0.04 -14.02 -3.39
C ASP A 219 -0.01 -15.43 -2.80
N PHE A 220 -1.05 -16.20 -3.14
CA PHE A 220 -1.18 -17.59 -2.69
C PHE A 220 -0.08 -18.52 -3.19
N PHE A 221 0.69 -18.10 -4.17
CA PHE A 221 1.78 -18.87 -4.79
C PHE A 221 3.15 -18.20 -4.62
N ARG A 222 3.17 -16.93 -4.32
CA ARG A 222 4.41 -16.14 -4.23
C ARG A 222 4.78 -15.77 -2.81
N CYS A 223 3.82 -15.72 -1.87
CA CYS A 223 4.10 -15.50 -0.46
C CYS A 223 4.39 -16.82 0.24
N VAL A 224 5.40 -16.82 1.08
CA VAL A 224 5.81 -17.96 1.92
C VAL A 224 5.81 -17.47 3.38
N TRP A 225 4.82 -17.93 4.13
CA TRP A 225 4.66 -17.52 5.52
C TRP A 225 5.31 -18.52 6.47
N PRO A 226 5.78 -18.11 7.67
CA PRO A 226 6.18 -19.00 8.74
C PRO A 226 5.07 -19.96 9.16
N GLU A 227 5.39 -21.01 9.88
CA GLU A 227 4.45 -22.09 10.25
C GLU A 227 3.23 -21.57 10.99
N GLU A 228 3.39 -20.60 11.88
CA GLU A 228 2.34 -19.97 12.67
C GLU A 228 1.32 -19.17 11.84
N HIS A 229 1.70 -18.76 10.64
CA HIS A 229 0.85 -17.99 9.71
C HIS A 229 0.45 -18.78 8.46
N GLN A 230 0.73 -20.08 8.42
CA GLN A 230 0.31 -20.91 7.28
C GLN A 230 -1.21 -20.93 7.13
N PRO A 231 -1.71 -20.81 5.89
CA PRO A 231 -3.15 -20.89 5.62
C PRO A 231 -3.75 -22.23 6.06
N GLN A 232 -4.88 -22.17 6.73
CA GLN A 232 -5.70 -23.35 7.10
C GLN A 232 -6.82 -23.53 6.07
N ILE A 233 -6.54 -24.27 5.01
CA ILE A 233 -7.39 -24.36 3.80
C ILE A 233 -8.83 -24.74 4.12
N GLU A 234 -9.06 -25.60 5.12
CA GLU A 234 -10.40 -26.07 5.52
C GLU A 234 -11.23 -25.00 6.21
N HIS A 235 -10.58 -24.03 6.88
CA HIS A 235 -11.25 -23.01 7.69
C HIS A 235 -11.27 -21.63 7.04
N ASN A 236 -10.11 -21.18 6.51
CA ASN A 236 -9.95 -19.81 6.02
C ASN A 236 -9.42 -19.75 4.58
N GLY A 237 -9.44 -20.85 3.87
CA GLY A 237 -8.90 -20.92 2.52
C GLY A 237 -7.39 -20.71 2.50
N ARG A 238 -6.91 -19.89 1.55
CA ARG A 238 -5.48 -19.58 1.40
C ARG A 238 -5.07 -18.26 2.07
N ILE A 239 -5.91 -17.72 2.95
CA ILE A 239 -5.60 -16.51 3.72
C ILE A 239 -4.67 -16.90 4.87
N PRO A 240 -3.56 -16.16 5.09
CA PRO A 240 -2.66 -16.42 6.21
C PRO A 240 -3.36 -16.22 7.55
N VAL A 241 -3.15 -17.13 8.49
CA VAL A 241 -3.80 -17.08 9.82
C VAL A 241 -3.05 -16.13 10.74
N GLY A 242 -3.75 -15.18 11.36
CA GLY A 242 -3.19 -14.28 12.37
C GLY A 242 -2.10 -13.33 11.86
N LEU A 243 -1.89 -13.28 10.53
CA LEU A 243 -0.83 -12.43 9.96
C LEU A 243 -1.17 -10.94 10.06
N ASN A 244 -2.41 -10.59 9.75
CA ASN A 244 -2.86 -9.19 9.89
C ASN A 244 -2.78 -8.72 11.33
N GLU A 245 -3.26 -9.52 12.28
CA GLU A 245 -3.17 -9.24 13.72
C GLU A 245 -1.71 -9.00 14.13
N ARG A 246 -0.79 -9.83 13.64
CA ARG A 246 0.63 -9.68 13.92
C ARG A 246 1.20 -8.37 13.38
N MET A 247 0.80 -7.96 12.17
CA MET A 247 1.23 -6.68 11.58
C MET A 247 0.62 -5.48 12.34
N LEU A 248 -0.65 -5.56 12.73
CA LEU A 248 -1.27 -4.55 13.57
C LEU A 248 -0.61 -4.42 14.96
N GLU A 249 -0.08 -5.53 15.52
CA GLU A 249 0.74 -5.48 16.73
C GLU A 249 2.05 -4.71 16.51
N TRP A 250 2.69 -4.83 15.35
CA TRP A 250 3.90 -4.03 15.04
C TRP A 250 3.60 -2.53 15.06
N ASN A 251 2.45 -2.11 14.53
CA ASN A 251 2.03 -0.71 14.56
C ASN A 251 1.79 -0.20 15.98
N THR A 252 1.37 -1.06 16.91
CA THR A 252 0.92 -0.65 18.25
C THR A 252 2.00 0.13 19.01
N CYS A 253 3.24 -0.33 18.95
CA CYS A 253 4.36 0.36 19.62
C CYS A 253 4.58 1.78 19.05
N ALA A 254 4.57 1.91 17.73
CA ALA A 254 4.71 3.20 17.05
C ALA A 254 3.53 4.14 17.39
N ILE A 255 2.31 3.62 17.37
CA ILE A 255 1.09 4.37 17.71
C ILE A 255 1.11 4.84 19.16
N ASP A 256 1.53 4.01 20.11
CA ASP A 256 1.60 4.39 21.52
C ASP A 256 2.67 5.46 21.78
N ASN A 257 3.81 5.37 21.09
CA ASN A 257 4.84 6.42 21.13
C ASN A 257 4.31 7.72 20.52
N LEU A 258 3.68 7.66 19.35
CA LEU A 258 3.04 8.83 18.73
C LEU A 258 2.00 9.48 19.66
N ARG A 259 1.17 8.68 20.31
CA ARG A 259 0.18 9.20 21.28
C ARG A 259 0.85 9.88 22.48
N ALA A 260 2.00 9.37 22.92
CA ALA A 260 2.78 10.02 23.97
C ALA A 260 3.37 11.36 23.49
N ASP A 261 3.97 11.39 22.30
CA ASP A 261 4.52 12.60 21.69
C ASP A 261 3.42 13.63 21.42
N TYR A 262 2.28 13.20 20.88
CA TYR A 262 1.10 14.04 20.69
C TYR A 262 0.65 14.69 22.01
N ARG A 263 0.50 13.90 23.09
CA ARG A 263 0.11 14.43 24.41
C ARG A 263 1.13 15.41 24.97
N ASN A 264 2.42 15.13 24.85
CA ASN A 264 3.49 16.00 25.35
C ASN A 264 3.48 17.36 24.65
N ARG A 265 3.16 17.39 23.34
CA ARG A 265 3.06 18.63 22.55
C ARG A 265 1.77 19.38 22.79
N MET A 266 0.66 18.66 23.02
CA MET A 266 -0.65 19.27 23.31
C MET A 266 -0.73 19.83 24.74
N PHE A 267 -0.02 19.23 25.68
CA PHE A 267 -0.03 19.57 27.09
C PHE A 267 1.41 19.64 27.62
N PRO A 268 2.21 20.61 27.15
CA PRO A 268 3.57 20.78 27.65
C PRO A 268 3.52 20.98 29.18
N LYS A 269 4.41 20.30 29.89
CA LYS A 269 4.56 20.51 31.33
C LYS A 269 4.97 21.95 31.50
N PRO A 270 4.31 22.74 32.39
CA PRO A 270 4.72 24.10 32.64
C PRO A 270 6.12 24.08 33.24
N ASP A 271 7.09 24.55 32.48
CA ASP A 271 8.40 24.86 33.02
C ASP A 271 8.23 26.05 33.97
N ALA A 272 8.76 25.90 35.18
CA ALA A 272 8.49 26.84 36.30
C ALA A 272 9.01 28.27 36.08
N ASN A 273 9.56 28.60 34.91
CA ASN A 273 10.26 29.88 34.67
C ASN A 273 10.02 30.53 33.29
N GLU A 274 9.07 30.06 32.47
CA GLU A 274 8.84 30.72 31.19
C GLU A 274 7.35 31.04 30.98
N ASP A 275 7.07 32.33 30.77
CA ASP A 275 5.80 32.88 30.25
C ASP A 275 5.66 32.49 28.74
N ASN A 276 5.74 31.19 28.40
CA ASN A 276 5.57 30.75 27.05
C ASN A 276 4.07 30.70 26.74
N GLU A 277 3.64 31.54 25.83
CA GLU A 277 2.32 31.42 25.21
C GLU A 277 2.13 29.98 24.69
N ALA A 278 1.05 29.34 25.11
CA ALA A 278 0.69 28.02 24.61
C ALA A 278 0.68 28.04 23.08
N PRO A 279 1.21 27.01 22.39
CA PRO A 279 1.24 26.98 20.93
C PRO A 279 -0.16 27.23 20.37
N SER A 280 -0.28 28.22 19.50
CA SER A 280 -1.53 28.83 19.05
C SER A 280 -2.45 27.92 18.22
N SER A 281 -2.03 26.69 17.97
CA SER A 281 -2.87 25.71 17.27
C SER A 281 -2.56 24.28 17.73
N PRO A 282 -3.53 23.54 18.27
CA PRO A 282 -3.31 22.14 18.60
C PRO A 282 -3.04 21.35 17.32
N LEU A 283 -1.95 20.55 17.34
CA LEU A 283 -1.54 19.61 16.28
C LEU A 283 -2.62 18.53 16.06
N ARG A 284 -3.68 18.84 15.31
CA ARG A 284 -4.82 17.94 15.10
C ARG A 284 -4.90 17.39 13.70
N SER A 285 -3.75 17.23 13.05
CA SER A 285 -3.70 16.78 11.67
C SER A 285 -2.94 15.47 11.57
N LEU A 286 -3.51 14.51 10.88
CA LEU A 286 -3.01 13.17 10.76
C LEU A 286 -3.13 12.68 9.32
N ILE A 287 -2.04 12.18 8.75
CA ILE A 287 -2.02 11.43 7.51
C ILE A 287 -1.55 10.03 7.84
N THR A 288 -2.43 9.04 7.73
CA THR A 288 -2.07 7.63 7.80
C THR A 288 -1.97 7.06 6.40
N PHE A 289 -1.17 6.01 6.21
CA PHE A 289 -1.11 5.33 4.92
C PHE A 289 -0.81 3.85 5.09
N SER A 290 -1.48 3.04 4.28
CA SER A 290 -1.29 1.59 4.18
C SER A 290 -1.28 1.17 2.71
N HIS A 291 -0.86 -0.06 2.42
CA HIS A 291 -1.06 -0.57 1.08
C HIS A 291 -2.45 -1.18 0.92
N PHE A 292 -2.87 -2.03 1.84
CA PHE A 292 -4.17 -2.69 1.78
C PHE A 292 -5.33 -1.77 2.18
N LEU A 293 -6.53 -2.11 1.70
CA LEU A 293 -7.75 -1.34 1.95
C LEU A 293 -8.19 -1.49 3.41
N PRO A 294 -8.41 -0.38 4.13
CA PRO A 294 -8.81 -0.45 5.54
C PRO A 294 -10.29 -0.77 5.74
N ASN A 295 -11.17 -0.48 4.78
CA ASN A 295 -12.60 -0.72 4.91
C ASN A 295 -13.30 -1.03 3.59
N GLN A 296 -14.56 -1.43 3.66
CA GLN A 296 -15.36 -1.84 2.51
C GLN A 296 -15.61 -0.70 1.51
N GLN A 297 -15.71 0.54 1.99
CA GLN A 297 -15.96 1.71 1.14
C GLN A 297 -14.76 2.00 0.22
N CYS A 298 -13.57 1.52 0.59
CA CYS A 298 -12.38 1.58 -0.27
C CYS A 298 -12.43 0.58 -1.44
N LEU A 299 -13.28 -0.45 -1.40
CA LEU A 299 -13.43 -1.41 -2.51
C LEU A 299 -13.83 -0.68 -3.80
N PRO A 300 -13.27 -1.07 -4.96
CA PRO A 300 -13.63 -0.48 -6.26
C PRO A 300 -15.12 -0.53 -6.56
N ASP A 301 -15.77 -1.60 -6.09
CA ASP A 301 -17.18 -1.87 -6.34
C ASP A 301 -18.11 -0.97 -5.54
N TRP A 302 -17.66 -0.36 -4.43
CA TRP A 302 -18.51 0.45 -3.56
C TRP A 302 -18.77 1.83 -4.18
N LYS A 303 -19.92 2.03 -4.80
CA LYS A 303 -20.25 3.23 -5.57
C LYS A 303 -20.70 4.40 -4.71
N ASP A 304 -21.60 4.16 -3.75
CA ASP A 304 -22.02 5.16 -2.78
C ASP A 304 -21.46 4.82 -1.39
N VAL A 305 -20.48 5.59 -0.95
CA VAL A 305 -19.75 5.35 0.30
C VAL A 305 -20.61 5.59 1.54
N ASN A 306 -21.70 6.30 1.43
CA ASN A 306 -22.64 6.57 2.51
C ASN A 306 -23.81 5.57 2.55
N CYS A 307 -23.96 4.74 1.52
CA CYS A 307 -24.98 3.71 1.47
C CYS A 307 -24.55 2.46 2.21
N GLU A 308 -25.34 1.99 3.17
CA GLU A 308 -25.08 0.74 3.88
C GLU A 308 -25.45 -0.51 3.07
N THR A 309 -26.29 -0.35 2.05
CA THR A 309 -26.78 -1.44 1.21
C THR A 309 -25.99 -1.49 -0.10
N PHE A 310 -25.36 -2.61 -0.39
CA PHE A 310 -24.67 -2.84 -1.65
C PHE A 310 -25.67 -3.19 -2.77
N LEU A 311 -25.65 -2.45 -3.88
CA LEU A 311 -26.53 -2.68 -5.02
C LEU A 311 -25.86 -3.63 -6.04
N LYS A 312 -26.13 -4.93 -5.89
CA LYS A 312 -25.48 -6.01 -6.66
C LYS A 312 -25.60 -5.85 -8.17
N ASP A 313 -26.75 -5.40 -8.68
CA ASP A 313 -27.01 -5.31 -10.11
C ASP A 313 -26.29 -4.12 -10.77
N GLU A 314 -25.85 -3.13 -9.98
CA GLU A 314 -25.33 -1.86 -10.48
C GLU A 314 -23.86 -1.62 -10.16
N TRP A 315 -23.33 -2.23 -9.08
CA TRP A 315 -22.08 -1.78 -8.47
C TRP A 315 -20.84 -2.65 -8.75
N PHE A 316 -21.00 -3.85 -9.31
CA PHE A 316 -19.84 -4.69 -9.60
C PHE A 316 -18.92 -4.07 -10.65
N ASP A 317 -17.66 -3.82 -10.23
CA ASP A 317 -16.63 -3.16 -11.04
C ASP A 317 -15.92 -4.10 -12.03
N HIS A 318 -15.75 -5.35 -11.67
CA HIS A 318 -14.95 -6.30 -12.44
C HIS A 318 -15.71 -7.03 -13.56
N GLY A 319 -16.95 -6.68 -13.82
CA GLY A 319 -17.80 -7.33 -14.84
C GLY A 319 -18.18 -8.78 -14.53
N ALA A 320 -17.77 -9.30 -13.37
CA ALA A 320 -18.09 -10.61 -12.87
C ALA A 320 -18.18 -10.54 -11.34
N ALA A 321 -19.37 -10.74 -10.83
CA ALA A 321 -19.67 -10.62 -9.40
C ALA A 321 -18.81 -11.54 -8.52
N ASP A 322 -18.49 -12.75 -9.03
CA ASP A 322 -17.62 -13.70 -8.33
C ASP A 322 -16.17 -13.22 -8.20
N THR A 323 -15.67 -12.45 -9.16
CA THR A 323 -14.34 -11.85 -9.11
C THR A 323 -14.28 -10.73 -8.07
N SER A 324 -15.27 -9.83 -8.06
CA SER A 324 -15.40 -8.77 -7.06
C SER A 324 -15.52 -9.33 -5.64
N ALA A 325 -16.37 -10.35 -5.44
CA ALA A 325 -16.56 -11.00 -4.14
C ALA A 325 -15.26 -11.68 -3.63
N LYS A 326 -14.49 -12.31 -4.52
CA LYS A 326 -13.21 -12.93 -4.17
C LYS A 326 -12.12 -11.87 -3.91
N PHE A 327 -12.09 -10.82 -4.72
CA PHE A 327 -11.14 -9.72 -4.53
C PHE A 327 -11.35 -9.05 -3.17
N ALA A 328 -12.57 -8.80 -2.75
CA ALA A 328 -12.86 -8.21 -1.45
C ALA A 328 -12.15 -8.95 -0.31
N LYS A 329 -12.10 -10.29 -0.35
CA LYS A 329 -11.44 -11.11 0.70
C LYS A 329 -9.92 -10.95 0.76
N VAL A 330 -9.29 -10.51 -0.31
CA VAL A 330 -7.83 -10.28 -0.39
C VAL A 330 -7.49 -8.79 -0.52
N ALA A 331 -8.47 -7.91 -0.37
CA ALA A 331 -8.28 -6.48 -0.55
C ALA A 331 -7.69 -5.80 0.70
N GLY A 332 -8.00 -6.30 1.89
CA GLY A 332 -7.56 -5.66 3.13
C GLY A 332 -8.26 -6.20 4.38
N SER A 333 -8.37 -5.36 5.42
CA SER A 333 -8.90 -5.77 6.73
C SER A 333 -9.70 -4.65 7.41
N LYS A 334 -10.82 -5.03 8.06
CA LYS A 334 -11.63 -4.12 8.89
C LYS A 334 -10.88 -3.68 10.16
N ASN A 335 -10.09 -4.57 10.75
CA ASN A 335 -9.32 -4.27 11.96
C ASN A 335 -8.29 -3.17 11.73
N MET A 336 -7.84 -3.00 10.48
CA MET A 336 -6.95 -1.92 10.09
C MET A 336 -7.64 -0.55 10.22
N ASP A 337 -8.90 -0.42 9.76
CA ASP A 337 -9.66 0.84 9.92
C ASP A 337 -9.90 1.17 11.40
N GLU A 338 -10.16 0.17 12.23
CA GLU A 338 -10.32 0.33 13.67
C GLU A 338 -9.03 0.88 14.31
N GLN A 339 -7.86 0.32 13.94
CA GLN A 339 -6.58 0.81 14.42
C GLN A 339 -6.30 2.23 13.95
N ILE A 340 -6.49 2.54 12.66
CA ILE A 340 -6.31 3.87 12.07
C ILE A 340 -7.14 4.91 12.83
N ARG A 341 -8.41 4.64 13.07
CA ARG A 341 -9.31 5.56 13.78
C ARG A 341 -8.98 5.72 15.25
N SER A 342 -8.32 4.73 15.85
CA SER A 342 -7.94 4.76 17.26
C SER A 342 -6.69 5.60 17.55
N ILE A 343 -5.91 6.02 16.53
CA ILE A 343 -4.62 6.72 16.73
C ILE A 343 -4.81 7.99 17.54
N ILE A 344 -5.73 8.85 17.12
CA ILE A 344 -6.11 10.05 17.90
C ILE A 344 -7.55 9.86 18.38
N PRO A 345 -7.77 9.65 19.68
CA PRO A 345 -9.12 9.46 20.19
C PRO A 345 -9.96 10.73 19.96
N SER A 346 -11.15 10.55 19.40
CA SER A 346 -12.17 11.61 19.42
C SER A 346 -12.51 11.92 20.87
N SER A 347 -12.45 13.19 21.27
CA SER A 347 -12.76 13.62 22.64
C SER A 347 -14.25 13.45 22.94
N SER A 348 -14.64 12.25 23.35
CA SER A 348 -16.05 11.90 23.63
C SER A 348 -16.54 12.23 25.05
N SER A 349 -15.82 13.05 25.82
CA SER A 349 -16.18 13.28 27.24
C SER A 349 -16.25 14.74 27.71
N SER A 350 -16.27 15.74 26.82
CA SER A 350 -16.49 17.14 27.22
C SER A 350 -17.85 17.63 26.77
N SER A 351 -18.73 17.85 27.73
CA SER A 351 -20.13 18.28 27.59
C SER A 351 -20.30 19.78 27.33
N THR A 352 -19.35 20.44 26.68
CA THR A 352 -19.49 21.82 26.24
C THR A 352 -19.52 21.92 24.72
N LEU A 353 -20.68 22.32 24.23
CA LEU A 353 -21.13 22.36 22.82
C LEU A 353 -20.39 23.35 21.90
N SER A 354 -19.20 23.87 22.24
CA SER A 354 -18.56 24.95 21.46
C SER A 354 -17.23 24.58 20.78
N GLU A 355 -16.64 23.42 21.03
CA GLU A 355 -15.42 23.01 20.36
C GLU A 355 -15.59 21.64 19.72
N LYS A 356 -16.14 21.57 18.51
CA LYS A 356 -15.92 20.44 17.61
C LYS A 356 -14.43 20.40 17.28
N ASN A 357 -13.70 19.61 18.06
CA ASN A 357 -12.30 19.31 17.84
C ASN A 357 -12.17 18.36 16.63
N ASP A 358 -12.35 18.88 15.43
CA ASP A 358 -12.24 18.09 14.20
C ASP A 358 -10.77 17.78 13.93
N VAL A 359 -10.35 16.55 14.25
CA VAL A 359 -9.07 16.00 13.75
C VAL A 359 -9.19 15.88 12.24
N ARG A 360 -8.32 16.58 11.50
CA ARG A 360 -8.22 16.40 10.05
C ARG A 360 -7.44 15.11 9.80
N HIS A 361 -8.10 14.13 9.23
CA HIS A 361 -7.51 12.82 9.01
C HIS A 361 -7.62 12.41 7.55
N ILE A 362 -6.47 12.20 6.92
CA ILE A 362 -6.35 11.62 5.57
C ILE A 362 -5.77 10.21 5.72
N HIS A 363 -6.31 9.24 4.99
CA HIS A 363 -5.73 7.92 4.83
C HIS A 363 -5.43 7.63 3.36
N VAL A 364 -4.16 7.38 3.04
CA VAL A 364 -3.71 6.98 1.71
C VAL A 364 -3.62 5.46 1.64
N PHE A 365 -4.13 4.85 0.58
CA PHE A 365 -4.08 3.40 0.39
C PHE A 365 -3.73 3.01 -1.05
N GLY A 366 -3.53 1.71 -1.32
CA GLY A 366 -3.13 1.14 -2.60
C GLY A 366 -3.92 -0.10 -3.00
N HIS A 367 -3.24 -1.05 -3.66
CA HIS A 367 -3.63 -2.43 -3.92
C HIS A 367 -4.70 -2.64 -4.99
N SER A 368 -5.77 -1.88 -5.01
CA SER A 368 -6.90 -2.14 -5.91
C SER A 368 -6.69 -1.64 -7.34
N HIS A 369 -5.71 -0.78 -7.57
CA HIS A 369 -5.46 -0.07 -8.85
C HIS A 369 -6.71 0.64 -9.38
N ARG A 370 -7.57 1.13 -8.50
CA ARG A 370 -8.75 1.92 -8.86
C ARG A 370 -8.72 3.23 -8.09
N PRO A 371 -8.42 4.36 -8.76
CA PRO A 371 -8.37 5.65 -8.10
C PRO A 371 -9.66 5.93 -7.32
N LYS A 372 -9.50 6.42 -6.09
CA LYS A 372 -10.60 6.88 -5.24
C LYS A 372 -10.14 8.06 -4.40
N ASP A 373 -11.04 9.03 -4.20
CA ASP A 373 -10.86 10.14 -3.28
C ASP A 373 -12.23 10.50 -2.70
N PHE A 374 -12.45 10.17 -1.43
CA PHE A 374 -13.75 10.34 -0.78
C PHE A 374 -13.60 10.48 0.73
N THR A 375 -14.60 11.09 1.36
CA THR A 375 -14.67 11.18 2.82
C THR A 375 -15.72 10.21 3.37
N TYR A 376 -15.34 9.44 4.39
CA TYR A 376 -16.23 8.53 5.10
C TYR A 376 -15.99 8.59 6.58
N LYS A 377 -17.04 8.91 7.35
CA LYS A 377 -17.01 9.01 8.83
C LYS A 377 -15.82 9.84 9.34
N GLY A 378 -15.61 11.02 8.75
CA GLY A 378 -14.59 11.98 9.20
C GLY A 378 -13.15 11.68 8.75
N VAL A 379 -12.91 10.64 7.97
CA VAL A 379 -11.60 10.36 7.36
C VAL A 379 -11.71 10.48 5.85
N ARG A 380 -10.79 11.21 5.22
CA ARG A 380 -10.65 11.24 3.76
C ARG A 380 -9.72 10.12 3.31
N TYR A 381 -10.21 9.26 2.42
CA TYR A 381 -9.47 8.13 1.86
C TYR A 381 -9.03 8.47 0.45
N ILE A 382 -7.73 8.30 0.17
CA ILE A 382 -7.12 8.63 -1.12
C ILE A 382 -6.39 7.42 -1.68
N HIS A 383 -6.71 7.05 -2.91
CA HIS A 383 -6.01 6.06 -3.70
C HIS A 383 -5.59 6.67 -5.04
N ASN A 384 -4.30 6.91 -5.20
CA ASN A 384 -3.70 7.46 -6.43
C ASN A 384 -2.67 6.47 -7.01
N PRO A 385 -3.11 5.39 -7.69
CA PRO A 385 -2.23 4.36 -8.20
C PRO A 385 -1.60 4.76 -9.53
N LEU A 386 -0.32 4.43 -9.74
CA LEU A 386 0.26 4.42 -11.08
C LEU A 386 -0.30 3.23 -11.88
N GLY A 387 -0.45 2.09 -11.26
CA GLY A 387 -0.99 0.87 -11.86
C GLY A 387 -0.19 0.37 -13.06
N TYR A 388 -0.75 -0.55 -13.83
CA TYR A 388 -0.13 -1.05 -15.06
C TYR A 388 -0.51 -0.19 -16.27
N SER A 389 0.39 -0.08 -17.27
CA SER A 389 0.10 0.63 -18.52
C SER A 389 -1.19 0.15 -19.19
N ARG A 390 -1.47 -1.16 -19.16
CA ARG A 390 -2.72 -1.73 -19.69
C ARG A 390 -3.98 -1.20 -18.99
N GLU A 391 -3.88 -0.84 -17.73
CA GLU A 391 -5.00 -0.29 -16.94
C GLU A 391 -5.23 1.17 -17.31
N ARG A 392 -4.14 1.91 -17.52
CA ARG A 392 -4.21 3.26 -18.10
C ARG A 392 -4.81 3.23 -19.51
N ASP A 393 -4.38 2.31 -20.38
CA ASP A 393 -4.96 2.12 -21.73
C ASP A 393 -6.47 1.78 -21.69
N MET A 394 -6.94 1.23 -20.60
CA MET A 394 -8.35 0.89 -20.38
C MET A 394 -9.13 1.97 -19.60
N HIS A 395 -8.52 3.10 -19.29
CA HIS A 395 -9.07 4.13 -18.44
C HIS A 395 -9.54 3.66 -17.05
N MET A 396 -8.94 2.58 -16.55
CA MET A 396 -9.15 2.11 -15.17
C MET A 396 -8.34 2.93 -14.17
N VAL A 397 -7.28 3.54 -14.64
CA VAL A 397 -6.40 4.50 -13.97
C VAL A 397 -6.22 5.66 -14.94
N SER A 398 -5.93 6.86 -14.46
CA SER A 398 -5.62 8.01 -15.31
C SER A 398 -4.51 7.68 -16.32
N GLN A 399 -4.61 8.22 -17.52
CA GLN A 399 -3.51 8.13 -18.49
C GLN A 399 -2.35 9.05 -18.09
N ASP A 400 -2.69 10.18 -17.49
CA ASP A 400 -1.76 11.22 -17.03
C ASP A 400 -1.65 11.16 -15.50
N VAL A 401 -1.12 10.04 -14.97
CA VAL A 401 -0.91 9.88 -13.52
C VAL A 401 0.17 10.86 -13.07
N ASN A 402 -0.14 11.63 -12.04
CA ASN A 402 0.78 12.54 -11.37
C ASN A 402 0.86 12.23 -9.88
N PHE A 403 1.87 12.75 -9.19
CA PHE A 403 1.88 12.76 -7.74
C PHE A 403 0.73 13.64 -7.25
N GLN A 404 -0.15 13.09 -6.41
CA GLN A 404 -1.30 13.84 -5.90
C GLN A 404 -0.87 14.67 -4.69
N LEU A 405 -0.99 15.98 -4.77
CA LEU A 405 -0.83 16.87 -3.62
C LEU A 405 -2.02 16.68 -2.68
N ILE A 406 -1.76 16.30 -1.42
CA ILE A 406 -2.79 15.99 -0.43
C ILE A 406 -2.77 16.95 0.76
N TRP A 407 -1.60 17.54 1.05
CA TRP A 407 -1.42 18.43 2.18
C TRP A 407 -0.42 19.55 1.86
N ASP A 408 -0.71 20.76 2.34
CA ASP A 408 0.14 21.94 2.21
C ASP A 408 0.29 22.58 3.60
N THR A 409 1.43 22.35 4.24
CA THR A 409 1.71 22.80 5.59
C THR A 409 1.80 24.32 5.71
N THR A 410 2.01 25.04 4.58
CA THR A 410 2.10 26.49 4.52
C THR A 410 0.72 27.18 4.59
N ARG A 411 -0.36 26.41 4.48
CA ARG A 411 -1.74 26.90 4.56
C ARG A 411 -2.35 26.60 5.92
N ALA A 412 -3.18 27.52 6.41
CA ALA A 412 -3.87 27.33 7.68
C ALA A 412 -4.79 26.09 7.72
N GLU A 413 -5.36 25.71 6.58
CA GLU A 413 -6.22 24.52 6.48
C GLU A 413 -5.42 23.24 6.30
N GLY A 414 -4.20 23.30 5.72
CA GLY A 414 -3.32 22.17 5.44
C GLY A 414 -3.85 21.26 4.36
N GLU A 415 -5.03 20.67 4.53
CA GLU A 415 -5.63 19.76 3.56
C GLU A 415 -5.85 20.43 2.21
N VAL A 416 -5.40 19.77 1.13
CA VAL A 416 -5.65 20.20 -0.24
C VAL A 416 -6.86 19.46 -0.77
N ALA A 417 -7.91 20.21 -1.11
CA ALA A 417 -9.12 19.63 -1.69
C ALA A 417 -8.80 18.92 -3.02
N GLY A 418 -9.25 17.70 -3.16
CA GLY A 418 -9.24 16.93 -4.38
C GLY A 418 -10.64 16.84 -4.98
N GLU A 419 -10.74 16.43 -6.23
CA GLU A 419 -12.01 16.02 -6.80
C GLU A 419 -12.44 14.71 -6.14
N SER A 420 -13.71 14.62 -5.72
CA SER A 420 -14.26 13.37 -5.21
C SER A 420 -14.34 12.34 -6.33
N VAL A 421 -13.59 11.25 -6.20
CA VAL A 421 -13.56 10.15 -7.17
C VAL A 421 -14.00 8.87 -6.47
N ILE A 422 -15.13 8.33 -6.87
CA ILE A 422 -15.65 7.07 -6.33
C ILE A 422 -15.45 5.92 -7.31
N ARG A 423 -15.75 6.15 -8.60
CA ARG A 423 -15.61 5.15 -9.69
C ARG A 423 -15.06 5.81 -10.94
N TYR A 424 -13.76 6.09 -10.89
CA TYR A 424 -13.03 6.83 -11.92
C TYR A 424 -13.29 6.33 -13.34
N TRP A 425 -13.19 5.04 -13.57
CA TRP A 425 -13.26 4.52 -14.94
C TRP A 425 -14.65 4.55 -15.57
N GLU A 426 -15.73 4.58 -14.79
CA GLU A 426 -17.07 4.86 -15.31
C GLU A 426 -17.19 6.29 -15.80
N GLU A 427 -16.65 7.24 -15.04
CA GLU A 427 -16.62 8.66 -15.39
C GLU A 427 -15.80 8.91 -16.66
N GLN A 428 -14.79 8.10 -16.92
CA GLN A 428 -13.95 8.14 -18.11
C GLN A 428 -14.48 7.26 -19.27
N GLY A 429 -15.74 6.92 -19.28
CA GLY A 429 -16.38 6.11 -20.33
C GLY A 429 -16.00 4.62 -20.26
N GLY A 430 -15.56 4.16 -19.09
CA GLY A 430 -15.29 2.77 -18.78
C GLY A 430 -16.55 2.00 -18.38
N GLY A 431 -16.43 1.17 -17.33
CA GLY A 431 -17.50 0.36 -16.81
C GLY A 431 -17.55 -1.05 -17.40
N VAL A 432 -18.50 -1.84 -16.93
CA VAL A 432 -18.60 -3.28 -17.25
C VAL A 432 -18.71 -3.51 -18.75
N GLU A 433 -19.53 -2.72 -19.46
CA GLU A 433 -19.68 -2.88 -20.90
C GLU A 433 -18.41 -2.58 -21.69
N ALA A 434 -17.70 -1.51 -21.32
CA ALA A 434 -16.44 -1.15 -21.95
C ALA A 434 -15.38 -2.25 -21.72
N LEU A 435 -15.33 -2.82 -20.52
CA LEU A 435 -14.46 -3.95 -20.19
C LEU A 435 -14.79 -5.18 -21.04
N GLN A 436 -16.07 -5.55 -21.16
CA GLN A 436 -16.51 -6.67 -21.96
C GLN A 436 -16.16 -6.49 -23.46
N LYS A 437 -16.43 -5.31 -24.02
CA LYS A 437 -16.05 -4.99 -25.41
C LYS A 437 -14.54 -5.16 -25.64
N ARG A 438 -13.70 -4.66 -24.72
CA ARG A 438 -12.24 -4.78 -24.80
C ARG A 438 -11.76 -6.23 -24.64
N MET A 439 -12.39 -7.00 -23.78
CA MET A 439 -12.10 -8.44 -23.64
C MET A 439 -12.39 -9.23 -24.92
N ILE A 440 -13.49 -8.93 -25.58
CA ILE A 440 -13.86 -9.53 -26.88
C ILE A 440 -12.78 -9.18 -27.93
N LEU A 441 -12.40 -7.91 -28.02
CA LEU A 441 -11.35 -7.47 -28.96
C LEU A 441 -10.01 -8.14 -28.71
N ARG A 442 -9.61 -8.30 -27.44
CA ARG A 442 -8.39 -9.04 -27.05
C ARG A 442 -8.44 -10.50 -27.46
N ARG A 443 -9.57 -11.18 -27.22
CA ARG A 443 -9.75 -12.58 -27.65
C ARG A 443 -9.62 -12.71 -29.18
N LYS A 444 -10.22 -11.78 -29.95
CA LYS A 444 -10.10 -11.73 -31.40
C LYS A 444 -8.65 -11.52 -31.85
N LYS A 445 -7.91 -10.57 -31.25
CA LYS A 445 -6.48 -10.31 -31.55
C LYS A 445 -5.62 -11.53 -31.24
N ARG A 446 -5.79 -12.16 -30.05
CA ARG A 446 -5.05 -13.39 -29.70
C ARG A 446 -5.35 -14.53 -30.66
N GLY A 447 -6.60 -14.73 -31.02
CA GLY A 447 -7.00 -15.73 -32.00
C GLY A 447 -6.42 -15.48 -33.40
N ALA A 448 -6.24 -14.22 -33.81
CA ALA A 448 -5.58 -13.88 -35.05
C ALA A 448 -4.06 -14.19 -35.02
N VAL A 449 -3.37 -13.81 -33.91
CA VAL A 449 -1.95 -14.11 -33.70
C VAL A 449 -1.69 -15.62 -33.70
N VAL A 450 -2.51 -16.40 -32.99
CA VAL A 450 -2.38 -17.87 -32.95
C VAL A 450 -2.59 -18.46 -34.35
N ARG A 451 -3.58 -18.00 -35.11
CA ARG A 451 -3.80 -18.45 -36.52
C ARG A 451 -2.58 -18.13 -37.37
N GLN A 452 -2.01 -16.94 -37.27
CA GLN A 452 -0.83 -16.57 -38.04
C GLN A 452 0.38 -17.45 -37.69
N LEU A 453 0.63 -17.70 -36.40
CA LEU A 453 1.70 -18.60 -35.95
C LEU A 453 1.52 -20.03 -36.48
N VAL A 454 0.29 -20.56 -36.46
CA VAL A 454 -0.01 -21.89 -37.02
C VAL A 454 0.23 -21.93 -38.52
N GLU A 455 -0.17 -20.89 -39.27
CA GLU A 455 0.08 -20.79 -40.70
C GLU A 455 1.58 -20.72 -41.02
N ASP A 456 2.33 -19.90 -40.27
CA ASP A 456 3.77 -19.73 -40.45
C ASP A 456 4.53 -21.03 -40.12
N THR A 457 4.10 -21.74 -39.08
CA THR A 457 4.64 -23.07 -38.75
C THR A 457 4.36 -24.07 -39.84
N ARG A 458 3.13 -24.11 -40.39
CA ARG A 458 2.78 -25.00 -41.52
C ARG A 458 3.58 -24.71 -42.79
N LYS A 459 3.88 -23.42 -43.06
CA LYS A 459 4.74 -23.03 -44.19
C LYS A 459 6.20 -23.48 -44.02
N LYS A 460 6.69 -23.45 -42.74
CA LYS A 460 8.06 -23.93 -42.43
C LYS A 460 8.22 -25.44 -42.53
N VAL A 461 7.17 -26.21 -42.24
CA VAL A 461 7.18 -27.67 -42.32
C VAL A 461 7.05 -28.16 -43.78
N LYS A 462 6.55 -27.33 -44.71
CA LYS A 462 6.38 -27.66 -46.12
C LYS A 462 7.59 -27.28 -46.98
N LYS A 463 8.57 -26.59 -46.41
CA LYS A 463 9.90 -26.36 -47.01
C LYS A 463 10.92 -27.34 -46.42
#